data_2af23d0d123979ce856ade477e9e30f9
#
_entry.id   2af23d0d123979ce856ade477e9e30f9
#
_cell.length_a   1.000
_cell.length_b   1.000
_cell.length_c   1.000
_cell.angle_alpha   90.00
_cell.angle_beta   90.00
_cell.angle_gamma   90.00
#
_symmetry.space_group_name_H-M   'P 1'
#
loop_
_entity.id
_entity.type
_entity.pdbx_description
1 polymer ?
#
loop_
_entity_poly.entity_id
_entity_poly.type
_entity_poly.pdbx_seq_one_letter_code
_entity_poly.pdbx_strand_id
1 'polypeptide(L)'
;MNAGRVEYSRGEFYFYEEGVTPTVAKVIMKVDEERRAVGRALGYELKPANEAFHAAGFSPQGDMWAAINGSRMLTALKAPGSLESRWLTEDIPFGIASWSSIGTQYGVATPTIDAFVNIGTVVMGFDAWEAAREVSRLGIKDASLDALRTHLKTGSGIAS
;
A
#
# COMPACT_ATOMS: atom_id res chain seq x y z
N MET A 1 -7.28 -7.26 -6.55
CA MET A 1 -7.27 -8.67 -6.96
C MET A 1 -8.64 -9.36 -6.77
N ASN A 2 -9.45 -9.00 -5.81
CA ASN A 2 -10.78 -9.62 -5.56
C ASN A 2 -11.97 -8.81 -6.09
N ALA A 3 -11.75 -7.84 -6.98
CA ALA A 3 -12.82 -6.93 -7.46
C ALA A 3 -14.06 -7.67 -8.00
N GLY A 4 -13.86 -8.58 -8.94
CA GLY A 4 -14.99 -9.34 -9.50
C GLY A 4 -15.72 -10.21 -8.47
N ARG A 5 -15.03 -10.69 -7.43
CA ARG A 5 -15.68 -11.43 -6.35
C ARG A 5 -16.51 -10.51 -5.45
N VAL A 6 -15.99 -9.32 -5.16
CA VAL A 6 -16.74 -8.29 -4.40
C VAL A 6 -18.04 -7.93 -5.11
N GLU A 7 -17.99 -7.64 -6.41
CA GLU A 7 -19.18 -7.31 -7.20
C GLU A 7 -20.16 -8.46 -7.26
N TYR A 8 -19.71 -9.67 -7.61
CA TYR A 8 -20.57 -10.85 -7.74
C TYR A 8 -21.25 -11.23 -6.44
N SER A 9 -20.49 -11.28 -5.33
CA SER A 9 -21.00 -11.71 -4.02
C SER A 9 -21.58 -10.58 -3.19
N ARG A 10 -21.44 -9.32 -3.61
CA ARG A 10 -21.79 -8.13 -2.83
C ARG A 10 -21.13 -8.12 -1.45
N GLY A 11 -19.88 -8.60 -1.39
CA GLY A 11 -19.09 -8.68 -0.17
C GLY A 11 -19.38 -9.89 0.72
N GLU A 12 -20.23 -10.83 0.31
CA GLU A 12 -20.59 -12.01 1.10
C GLU A 12 -19.49 -13.09 1.04
N PHE A 13 -18.30 -12.72 1.53
CA PHE A 13 -17.17 -13.62 1.77
C PHE A 13 -16.18 -13.00 2.78
N TYR A 14 -15.33 -13.81 3.38
CA TYR A 14 -14.29 -13.34 4.28
C TYR A 14 -13.07 -12.88 3.48
N PHE A 15 -12.83 -11.57 3.51
CA PHE A 15 -11.89 -10.92 2.59
C PHE A 15 -10.47 -11.46 2.68
N TYR A 16 -9.96 -11.64 3.88
CA TYR A 16 -8.62 -12.14 4.09
C TYR A 16 -8.53 -13.67 4.06
N GLU A 17 -9.48 -14.38 4.68
CA GLU A 17 -9.48 -15.83 4.73
C GLU A 17 -9.62 -16.47 3.35
N GLU A 18 -10.60 -16.00 2.58
CA GLU A 18 -10.92 -16.56 1.28
C GLU A 18 -10.23 -15.82 0.12
N GLY A 19 -9.98 -14.52 0.28
CA GLY A 19 -9.43 -13.66 -0.76
C GLY A 19 -7.91 -13.61 -0.80
N VAL A 20 -7.20 -14.00 0.26
CA VAL A 20 -5.73 -14.06 0.29
C VAL A 20 -5.26 -15.50 0.22
N THR A 21 -5.05 -15.97 -1.01
CA THR A 21 -4.43 -17.26 -1.32
C THR A 21 -2.90 -17.15 -1.26
N PRO A 22 -2.15 -18.28 -1.25
CA PRO A 22 -0.68 -18.23 -1.34
C PRO A 22 -0.16 -17.42 -2.53
N THR A 23 -0.85 -17.44 -3.67
CA THR A 23 -0.48 -16.64 -4.85
C THR A 23 -0.74 -15.14 -4.63
N VAL A 24 -1.86 -14.77 -4.02
CA VAL A 24 -2.16 -13.39 -3.65
C VAL A 24 -1.13 -12.87 -2.63
N ALA A 25 -0.74 -13.70 -1.66
CA ALA A 25 0.29 -13.35 -0.68
C ALA A 25 1.65 -13.04 -1.34
N LYS A 26 2.04 -13.75 -2.41
CA LYS A 26 3.26 -13.42 -3.18
C LYS A 26 3.18 -12.03 -3.80
N VAL A 27 2.02 -11.64 -4.33
CA VAL A 27 1.81 -10.30 -4.90
C VAL A 27 1.89 -9.23 -3.82
N ILE A 28 1.27 -9.47 -2.65
CA ILE A 28 1.36 -8.58 -1.49
C ILE A 28 2.83 -8.36 -1.08
N MET A 29 3.62 -9.43 -1.02
CA MET A 29 5.04 -9.34 -0.67
C MET A 29 5.86 -8.61 -1.74
N LYS A 30 5.47 -8.67 -3.02
CA LYS A 30 6.15 -7.89 -4.07
C LYS A 30 5.88 -6.40 -3.94
N VAL A 31 4.64 -6.00 -3.65
CA VAL A 31 4.29 -4.62 -3.31
C VAL A 31 5.05 -4.15 -2.05
N ASP A 32 5.13 -5.00 -1.03
CA ASP A 32 5.88 -4.71 0.19
C ASP A 32 7.40 -4.56 -0.06
N GLU A 33 7.96 -5.36 -0.96
CA GLU A 33 9.38 -5.23 -1.37
C GLU A 33 9.65 -3.85 -1.99
N GLU A 34 8.77 -3.38 -2.89
CA GLU A 34 8.87 -2.05 -3.50
C GLU A 34 8.71 -0.94 -2.44
N ARG A 35 7.72 -1.05 -1.54
CA ARG A 35 7.56 -0.14 -0.39
C ARG A 35 8.83 -0.06 0.45
N ARG A 36 9.45 -1.20 0.77
CA ARG A 36 10.69 -1.24 1.54
C ARG A 36 11.88 -0.67 0.78
N ALA A 37 11.90 -0.82 -0.55
CA ALA A 37 12.94 -0.18 -1.39
C ALA A 37 12.83 1.35 -1.33
N VAL A 38 11.63 1.91 -1.37
CA VAL A 38 11.39 3.34 -1.14
C VAL A 38 11.85 3.74 0.27
N GLY A 39 11.51 2.96 1.29
CA GLY A 39 11.99 3.19 2.66
C GLY A 39 13.51 3.26 2.76
N ARG A 40 14.22 2.30 2.13
CA ARG A 40 15.71 2.30 2.11
C ARG A 40 16.29 3.52 1.42
N ALA A 41 15.71 3.96 0.30
CA ALA A 41 16.14 5.19 -0.37
C ALA A 41 16.01 6.43 0.53
N LEU A 42 15.00 6.44 1.41
CA LEU A 42 14.82 7.48 2.43
C LEU A 42 15.71 7.30 3.67
N GLY A 43 16.47 6.19 3.75
CA GLY A 43 17.34 5.86 4.89
C GLY A 43 16.66 5.14 6.04
N TYR A 44 15.53 4.46 5.78
CA TYR A 44 14.80 3.67 6.78
C TYR A 44 14.84 2.18 6.44
N GLU A 45 15.17 1.35 7.42
CA GLU A 45 15.05 -0.10 7.33
C GLU A 45 13.66 -0.52 7.82
N LEU A 46 12.76 -0.79 6.88
CA LEU A 46 11.40 -1.23 7.17
C LEU A 46 11.34 -2.75 7.27
N LYS A 47 10.65 -3.25 8.30
CA LYS A 47 10.36 -4.68 8.41
C LYS A 47 9.47 -5.15 7.26
N PRO A 48 9.65 -6.40 6.77
CA PRO A 48 8.67 -7.06 5.91
C PRO A 48 7.27 -7.07 6.57
N ALA A 49 6.22 -6.97 5.76
CA ALA A 49 4.86 -6.83 6.27
C ALA A 49 4.42 -7.97 7.19
N ASN A 50 4.79 -9.23 6.86
CA ASN A 50 4.51 -10.39 7.70
C ASN A 50 5.20 -10.31 9.06
N GLU A 51 6.45 -9.84 9.12
CA GLU A 51 7.17 -9.64 10.37
C GLU A 51 6.60 -8.46 11.18
N ALA A 52 6.18 -7.39 10.49
CA ALA A 52 5.54 -6.25 11.13
C ALA A 52 4.20 -6.65 11.77
N PHE A 53 3.39 -7.46 11.09
CA PHE A 53 2.12 -7.99 11.64
C PHE A 53 2.36 -8.85 12.87
N HIS A 54 3.36 -9.73 12.81
CA HIS A 54 3.72 -10.56 13.98
C HIS A 54 4.21 -9.70 15.15
N ALA A 55 5.12 -8.76 14.89
CA ALA A 55 5.66 -7.88 15.94
C ALA A 55 4.58 -6.99 16.59
N ALA A 56 3.53 -6.64 15.84
CA ALA A 56 2.38 -5.89 16.35
C ALA A 56 1.32 -6.77 17.07
N GLY A 57 1.53 -8.08 17.13
CA GLY A 57 0.60 -9.04 17.78
C GLY A 57 -0.63 -9.40 16.95
N PHE A 58 -0.68 -9.02 15.66
CA PHE A 58 -1.82 -9.29 14.80
C PHE A 58 -1.83 -10.69 14.20
N SER A 59 -0.68 -11.36 14.13
CA SER A 59 -0.55 -12.64 13.45
C SER A 59 0.49 -13.57 14.08
N PRO A 60 0.42 -14.89 13.82
CA PRO A 60 1.52 -15.79 14.09
C PRO A 60 2.74 -15.44 13.24
N GLN A 61 3.91 -15.93 13.64
CA GLN A 61 5.11 -15.87 12.82
C GLN A 61 4.97 -16.81 11.61
N GLY A 62 5.41 -16.37 10.44
CA GLY A 62 5.36 -17.17 9.21
C GLY A 62 5.52 -16.32 7.95
N ASP A 63 5.27 -16.93 6.79
CA ASP A 63 5.14 -16.18 5.56
C ASP A 63 3.86 -15.31 5.54
N MET A 64 3.68 -14.49 4.52
CA MET A 64 2.55 -13.55 4.46
C MET A 64 1.20 -14.26 4.43
N TRP A 65 1.10 -15.42 3.77
CA TRP A 65 -0.13 -16.20 3.76
C TRP A 65 -0.44 -16.74 5.17
N ALA A 66 0.53 -17.36 5.83
CA ALA A 66 0.37 -17.87 7.19
C ALA A 66 0.06 -16.74 8.19
N ALA A 67 0.71 -15.59 8.05
CA ALA A 67 0.46 -14.44 8.90
C ALA A 67 -0.99 -13.94 8.79
N ILE A 68 -1.53 -13.83 7.57
CA ILE A 68 -2.91 -13.38 7.36
C ILE A 68 -3.92 -14.46 7.78
N ASN A 69 -3.76 -15.68 7.30
CA ASN A 69 -4.73 -16.75 7.55
C ASN A 69 -4.68 -17.29 8.99
N GLY A 70 -3.57 -17.10 9.70
CA GLY A 70 -3.46 -17.39 11.12
C GLY A 70 -3.98 -16.28 12.05
N SER A 71 -4.37 -15.14 11.50
CA SER A 71 -4.89 -14.01 12.27
C SER A 71 -6.40 -14.11 12.46
N ARG A 72 -6.87 -14.38 13.67
CA ARG A 72 -8.31 -14.43 13.99
C ARG A 72 -9.03 -13.11 13.72
N MET A 73 -8.32 -11.99 13.84
CA MET A 73 -8.89 -10.67 13.61
C MET A 73 -9.08 -10.43 12.10
N LEU A 74 -8.08 -10.74 11.28
CA LEU A 74 -8.15 -10.52 9.83
C LEU A 74 -9.13 -11.50 9.16
N THR A 75 -9.08 -12.78 9.52
CA THR A 75 -9.95 -13.81 8.91
C THR A 75 -11.43 -13.62 9.22
N ALA A 76 -11.78 -12.90 10.29
CA ALA A 76 -13.17 -12.58 10.61
C ALA A 76 -13.74 -11.41 9.81
N LEU A 77 -12.93 -10.68 9.03
CA LEU A 77 -13.38 -9.49 8.31
C LEU A 77 -14.08 -9.86 7.00
N LYS A 78 -15.34 -9.45 6.86
CA LYS A 78 -16.09 -9.52 5.62
C LYS A 78 -15.53 -8.56 4.58
N ALA A 79 -15.69 -8.92 3.31
CA ALA A 79 -15.37 -8.03 2.20
C ALA A 79 -16.29 -6.80 2.17
N PRO A 80 -15.87 -5.68 1.57
CA PRO A 80 -16.78 -4.56 1.35
C PRO A 80 -17.90 -4.95 0.40
N GLY A 81 -19.09 -4.37 0.58
CA GLY A 81 -20.27 -4.69 -0.22
C GLY A 81 -20.21 -4.15 -1.66
N SER A 82 -19.30 -3.22 -1.96
CA SER A 82 -19.08 -2.63 -3.28
C SER A 82 -17.64 -2.21 -3.48
N LEU A 83 -17.27 -1.90 -4.74
CA LEU A 83 -15.96 -1.34 -5.10
C LEU A 83 -15.83 0.16 -4.80
N GLU A 84 -16.92 0.86 -4.47
CA GLU A 84 -16.94 2.26 -4.05
C GLU A 84 -16.47 2.44 -2.59
N SER A 85 -15.84 1.43 -2.02
CA SER A 85 -15.38 1.45 -0.64
C SER A 85 -14.07 2.22 -0.48
N ARG A 86 -13.84 2.74 0.72
CA ARG A 86 -12.58 3.41 1.13
C ARG A 86 -11.33 2.54 0.90
N TRP A 87 -11.48 1.21 0.91
CA TRP A 87 -10.40 0.26 0.63
C TRP A 87 -9.79 0.40 -0.76
N LEU A 88 -10.51 1.02 -1.70
CA LEU A 88 -9.98 1.38 -3.02
C LEU A 88 -9.76 2.88 -3.13
N THR A 89 -10.79 3.67 -2.82
CA THR A 89 -10.79 5.11 -3.09
C THR A 89 -9.84 5.91 -2.19
N GLU A 90 -9.34 5.32 -1.11
CA GLU A 90 -8.31 5.91 -0.25
C GLU A 90 -6.95 5.21 -0.39
N ASP A 91 -6.91 3.88 -0.31
CA ASP A 91 -5.65 3.13 -0.26
C ASP A 91 -4.86 3.25 -1.57
N ILE A 92 -5.53 3.36 -2.72
CA ILE A 92 -4.86 3.50 -3.99
C ILE A 92 -4.27 4.92 -4.17
N PRO A 93 -5.07 6.02 -4.20
CA PRO A 93 -4.52 7.35 -4.48
C PRO A 93 -3.70 7.91 -3.30
N PHE A 94 -4.09 7.66 -2.06
CA PHE A 94 -3.42 8.28 -0.89
C PHE A 94 -2.40 7.34 -0.23
N GLY A 95 -2.40 6.06 -0.60
CA GLY A 95 -1.43 5.07 -0.14
C GLY A 95 -0.40 4.75 -1.20
N ILE A 96 -0.70 3.77 -2.06
CA ILE A 96 0.31 3.20 -2.95
C ILE A 96 0.78 4.14 -4.06
N ALA A 97 -0.09 5.01 -4.60
CA ALA A 97 0.32 6.02 -5.57
C ALA A 97 1.30 7.04 -4.95
N SER A 98 1.11 7.40 -3.67
CA SER A 98 2.04 8.24 -2.94
C SER A 98 3.41 7.59 -2.77
N TRP A 99 3.48 6.28 -2.49
CA TRP A 99 4.75 5.54 -2.41
C TRP A 99 5.47 5.54 -3.76
N SER A 100 4.75 5.34 -4.86
CA SER A 100 5.32 5.40 -6.21
C SER A 100 5.87 6.79 -6.53
N SER A 101 5.12 7.85 -6.25
CA SER A 101 5.56 9.23 -6.47
C SER A 101 6.85 9.55 -5.70
N ILE A 102 6.92 9.15 -4.42
CA ILE A 102 8.13 9.29 -3.60
C ILE A 102 9.27 8.44 -4.18
N GLY A 103 8.99 7.18 -4.54
CA GLY A 103 9.96 6.28 -5.15
C GLY A 103 10.61 6.89 -6.39
N THR A 104 9.79 7.41 -7.30
CA THR A 104 10.24 8.07 -8.53
C THR A 104 11.16 9.24 -8.23
N GLN A 105 10.82 10.11 -7.27
CA GLN A 105 11.66 11.26 -6.90
C GLN A 105 13.04 10.83 -6.40
N TYR A 106 13.14 9.71 -5.70
CA TYR A 106 14.41 9.22 -5.13
C TYR A 106 15.02 8.05 -5.91
N GLY A 107 14.61 7.86 -7.18
CA GLY A 107 15.24 6.91 -8.11
C GLY A 107 14.89 5.44 -7.85
N VAL A 108 13.76 5.15 -7.20
CA VAL A 108 13.25 3.80 -6.95
C VAL A 108 12.08 3.50 -7.86
N ALA A 109 12.22 2.49 -8.73
CA ALA A 109 11.12 2.00 -9.55
C ALA A 109 10.15 1.13 -8.71
N THR A 110 8.85 1.33 -8.95
CA THR A 110 7.76 0.63 -8.27
C THR A 110 6.76 0.00 -9.24
N PRO A 111 7.22 -0.88 -10.17
CA PRO A 111 6.38 -1.34 -11.29
C PRO A 111 5.14 -2.12 -10.87
N THR A 112 5.19 -2.85 -9.76
CA THR A 112 4.02 -3.60 -9.26
C THR A 112 3.01 -2.64 -8.64
N ILE A 113 3.46 -1.67 -7.87
CA ILE A 113 2.61 -0.60 -7.31
C ILE A 113 1.95 0.18 -8.44
N ASP A 114 2.72 0.60 -9.45
CA ASP A 114 2.21 1.37 -10.61
C ASP A 114 1.13 0.60 -11.37
N ALA A 115 1.33 -0.72 -11.55
CA ALA A 115 0.33 -1.58 -12.17
C ALA A 115 -0.98 -1.59 -11.35
N PHE A 116 -0.92 -1.65 -10.02
CA PHE A 116 -2.11 -1.58 -9.17
C PHE A 116 -2.79 -0.22 -9.21
N VAL A 117 -2.06 0.89 -9.28
CA VAL A 117 -2.64 2.23 -9.43
C VAL A 117 -3.36 2.35 -10.77
N ASN A 118 -2.74 1.87 -11.86
CA ASN A 118 -3.35 1.89 -13.19
C ASN A 118 -4.63 1.02 -13.26
N ILE A 119 -4.60 -0.20 -12.69
CA ILE A 119 -5.79 -1.04 -12.59
C ILE A 119 -6.86 -0.36 -11.73
N GLY A 120 -6.46 0.24 -10.62
CA GLY A 120 -7.35 0.99 -9.73
C GLY A 120 -8.05 2.14 -10.42
N THR A 121 -7.34 2.92 -11.25
CA THR A 121 -7.91 3.99 -12.09
C THR A 121 -9.07 3.44 -12.94
N VAL A 122 -8.88 2.30 -13.62
CA VAL A 122 -9.93 1.69 -14.43
C VAL A 122 -11.11 1.23 -13.57
N VAL A 123 -10.83 0.56 -12.45
CA VAL A 123 -11.87 0.00 -11.56
C VAL A 123 -12.70 1.10 -10.89
N MET A 124 -12.07 2.19 -10.48
CA MET A 124 -12.73 3.30 -9.77
C MET A 124 -13.43 4.30 -10.71
N GLY A 125 -13.07 4.31 -12.02
CA GLY A 125 -13.63 5.24 -13.00
C GLY A 125 -13.13 6.68 -12.89
N PHE A 126 -12.06 6.94 -12.13
CA PHE A 126 -11.38 8.23 -12.06
C PHE A 126 -9.86 8.04 -12.00
N ASP A 127 -9.09 9.04 -12.42
CA ASP A 127 -7.64 8.96 -12.44
C ASP A 127 -7.07 8.98 -11.02
N ALA A 128 -6.54 7.83 -10.58
CA ALA A 128 -5.95 7.67 -9.26
C ALA A 128 -4.62 8.46 -9.12
N TRP A 129 -3.91 8.71 -10.22
CA TRP A 129 -2.69 9.52 -10.20
C TRP A 129 -3.01 10.99 -9.99
N GLU A 130 -4.01 11.52 -10.69
CA GLU A 130 -4.47 12.90 -10.47
C GLU A 130 -4.99 13.12 -9.04
N ALA A 131 -5.63 12.11 -8.46
CA ALA A 131 -6.11 12.18 -7.07
C ALA A 131 -5.00 11.98 -6.02
N ALA A 132 -3.84 11.43 -6.41
CA ALA A 132 -2.79 11.00 -5.49
C ALA A 132 -2.22 12.14 -4.64
N ARG A 133 -1.74 11.79 -3.46
CA ARG A 133 -0.85 12.64 -2.66
C ARG A 133 0.58 12.51 -3.16
N GLU A 134 0.83 13.07 -4.34
CA GLU A 134 2.15 13.15 -4.92
C GLU A 134 3.11 14.04 -4.13
N VAL A 135 4.40 13.93 -4.43
CA VAL A 135 5.46 14.75 -3.81
C VAL A 135 5.17 16.26 -3.93
N SER A 136 4.53 16.70 -5.02
CA SER A 136 4.09 18.09 -5.24
C SER A 136 3.02 18.53 -4.23
N ARG A 137 1.98 17.70 -4.03
CA ARG A 137 0.91 17.96 -3.05
C ARG A 137 1.35 17.81 -1.61
N LEU A 138 2.38 16.99 -1.37
CA LEU A 138 3.01 16.85 -0.07
C LEU A 138 3.97 18.02 0.26
N GLY A 139 4.23 18.92 -0.70
CA GLY A 139 5.17 20.02 -0.52
C GLY A 139 6.63 19.60 -0.43
N ILE A 140 6.97 18.41 -0.94
CA ILE A 140 8.33 17.84 -0.87
C ILE A 140 8.95 17.62 -2.26
N LYS A 141 8.34 18.15 -3.30
CA LYS A 141 8.86 18.06 -4.67
C LYS A 141 10.27 18.63 -4.73
N ASP A 142 11.16 17.92 -5.42
CA ASP A 142 12.57 18.25 -5.62
C ASP A 142 13.39 18.42 -4.32
N ALA A 143 12.82 18.09 -3.16
CA ALA A 143 13.54 18.14 -1.91
C ALA A 143 14.67 17.11 -1.87
N SER A 144 15.88 17.53 -1.46
CA SER A 144 16.95 16.58 -1.15
C SER A 144 16.59 15.72 0.08
N LEU A 145 17.23 14.56 0.22
CA LEU A 145 17.00 13.70 1.39
C LEU A 145 17.28 14.42 2.71
N ASP A 146 18.31 15.25 2.76
CA ASP A 146 18.67 15.98 3.97
C ASP A 146 17.64 17.09 4.29
N ALA A 147 17.15 17.80 3.26
CA ALA A 147 16.07 18.77 3.42
C ALA A 147 14.78 18.08 3.90
N LEU A 148 14.42 16.93 3.31
CA LEU A 148 13.26 16.15 3.73
C LEU A 148 13.41 15.67 5.19
N ARG A 149 14.56 15.13 5.57
CA ARG A 149 14.82 14.68 6.96
C ARG A 149 14.73 15.83 7.96
N THR A 150 15.28 17.00 7.60
CA THR A 150 15.18 18.20 8.42
C THR A 150 13.72 18.62 8.56
N HIS A 151 12.98 18.67 7.45
CA HIS A 151 11.57 19.03 7.45
C HIS A 151 10.72 18.12 8.34
N LEU A 152 10.91 16.80 8.24
CA LEU A 152 10.18 15.83 9.06
C LEU A 152 10.49 15.95 10.57
N LYS A 153 11.69 16.44 10.92
CA LYS A 153 12.08 16.64 12.33
C LYS A 153 11.64 17.98 12.91
N THR A 154 11.65 19.02 12.11
CA THR A 154 11.56 20.41 12.59
C THR A 154 10.36 21.18 12.02
N GLY A 155 9.71 20.67 11.00
CA GLY A 155 8.69 21.38 10.22
C GLY A 155 9.26 22.48 9.30
N SER A 156 10.58 22.59 9.17
CA SER A 156 11.27 23.60 8.35
C SER A 156 12.28 22.93 7.40
N GLY A 157 12.82 23.68 6.44
CA GLY A 157 13.90 23.22 5.56
C GLY A 157 13.50 22.83 4.12
N ILE A 158 12.21 22.91 3.79
CA ILE A 158 11.73 22.87 2.40
C ILE A 158 11.07 24.23 2.14
N ALA A 159 11.57 24.96 1.13
CA ALA A 159 10.93 26.19 0.68
C ALA A 159 9.60 25.83 -0.03
N SER A 160 8.53 26.44 0.41
CA SER A 160 7.20 26.36 -0.22
C SER A 160 7.17 27.07 -1.57
#